data_d1159b3a6ae4f881f3084e25b556da43
#
_entry.id   d1159b3a6ae4f881f3084e25b556da43
#
_cell.length_a   1.000
_cell.length_b   1.000
_cell.length_c   1.000
_cell.angle_alpha   90.00
_cell.angle_beta   90.00
_cell.angle_gamma   90.00
#
_symmetry.space_group_name_H-M   'P 1'
#
loop_
_entity.id
_entity.type
_entity.pdbx_description
1 polymer ?
#
loop_
_entity_poly.entity_id
_entity_poly.type
_entity_poly.pdbx_seq_one_letter_code
_entity_poly.pdbx_strand_id
1 'polypeptide(L)'
;RLQLEITETMLMRDQARTQEVLRKLHDIGVYISLDDFGTCFATLSYLRSFPFRKLKIDRSFVRDIPEHHDCVAIVKSVADLARELNMRSVAEGVETAASLAAVRNAGYNEAQGFYFSPPVRMSGIKRAVKQCALRFAAVDATAPAGKPPKQ
;
A
#
# COMPACT_ATOMS: atom_id res chain seq x y z
N ARG A 1 -12.86 1.46 -14.19
CA ARG A 1 -12.26 2.69 -13.69
C ARG A 1 -10.76 2.60 -13.86
N LEU A 2 -10.11 3.69 -14.33
CA LEU A 2 -8.66 3.75 -14.49
C LEU A 2 -8.03 4.25 -13.18
N GLN A 3 -6.97 3.58 -12.75
CA GLN A 3 -6.09 4.02 -11.68
C GLN A 3 -4.68 4.16 -12.24
N LEU A 4 -4.02 5.27 -11.95
CA LEU A 4 -2.62 5.51 -12.28
C LEU A 4 -1.79 5.50 -11.01
N GLU A 5 -0.57 5.00 -11.13
CA GLU A 5 0.42 5.03 -10.06
C GLU A 5 1.54 5.98 -10.46
N ILE A 6 1.96 6.81 -9.52
CA ILE A 6 3.03 7.78 -9.69
C ILE A 6 4.01 7.61 -8.55
N THR A 7 5.28 7.46 -8.86
CA THR A 7 6.31 7.32 -7.85
C THR A 7 6.64 8.64 -7.17
N GLU A 8 7.12 8.57 -5.94
CA GLU A 8 7.58 9.72 -5.17
C GLU A 8 8.60 10.58 -5.93
N THR A 9 9.52 9.94 -6.64
CA THR A 9 10.55 10.60 -7.45
C THR A 9 9.96 11.45 -8.59
N MET A 10 8.86 11.01 -9.20
CA MET A 10 8.21 11.78 -10.27
C MET A 10 7.57 13.06 -9.76
N LEU A 11 7.02 13.05 -8.54
CA LEU A 11 6.46 14.25 -7.92
C LEU A 11 7.50 15.35 -7.73
N MET A 12 8.78 14.99 -7.54
CA MET A 12 9.84 15.92 -7.21
C MET A 12 10.48 16.62 -8.43
N ARG A 13 10.32 16.05 -9.65
CA ARG A 13 11.03 16.56 -10.84
C ARG A 13 10.52 17.91 -11.36
N ASP A 14 9.20 18.10 -11.45
CA ASP A 14 8.56 19.34 -11.89
C ASP A 14 7.20 19.46 -11.20
N GLN A 15 7.23 20.05 -10.03
CA GLN A 15 6.08 20.07 -9.13
C GLN A 15 4.85 20.74 -9.73
N ALA A 16 5.05 21.92 -10.31
CA ALA A 16 3.93 22.73 -10.82
C ALA A 16 3.24 22.02 -11.98
N ARG A 17 4.03 21.52 -12.93
CA ARG A 17 3.52 20.80 -14.09
C ARG A 17 2.89 19.47 -13.71
N THR A 18 3.53 18.72 -12.82
CA THR A 18 3.00 17.43 -12.33
C THR A 18 1.66 17.62 -11.63
N GLN A 19 1.55 18.61 -10.74
CA GLN A 19 0.29 18.92 -10.05
C GLN A 19 -0.82 19.31 -11.01
N GLU A 20 -0.52 20.12 -12.04
CA GLU A 20 -1.50 20.51 -13.06
C GLU A 20 -2.02 19.28 -13.83
N VAL A 21 -1.12 18.40 -14.27
CA VAL A 21 -1.50 17.18 -15.00
C VAL A 21 -2.33 16.25 -14.11
N LEU A 22 -1.92 16.04 -12.86
CA LEU A 22 -2.65 15.19 -11.93
C LEU A 22 -4.05 15.72 -11.61
N ARG A 23 -4.22 17.06 -11.48
CA ARG A 23 -5.56 17.65 -11.31
C ARG A 23 -6.45 17.39 -12.53
N LYS A 24 -5.93 17.60 -13.74
CA LYS A 24 -6.68 17.33 -14.97
C LYS A 24 -7.11 15.86 -15.07
N LEU A 25 -6.24 14.93 -14.68
CA LEU A 25 -6.57 13.51 -14.64
C LEU A 25 -7.62 13.18 -13.57
N HIS A 26 -7.51 13.78 -12.39
CA HIS A 26 -8.49 13.64 -11.33
C HIS A 26 -9.87 14.17 -11.75
N ASP A 27 -9.93 15.33 -12.41
CA ASP A 27 -11.16 15.99 -12.86
C ASP A 27 -11.95 15.15 -13.87
N ILE A 28 -11.25 14.32 -14.66
CA ILE A 28 -11.90 13.35 -15.56
C ILE A 28 -12.16 11.98 -14.89
N GLY A 29 -11.97 11.87 -13.57
CA GLY A 29 -12.32 10.69 -12.78
C GLY A 29 -11.26 9.59 -12.72
N VAL A 30 -10.01 9.88 -13.07
CA VAL A 30 -8.89 8.96 -12.90
C VAL A 30 -8.47 8.94 -11.43
N TYR A 31 -8.33 7.76 -10.85
CA TYR A 31 -7.77 7.60 -9.50
C TYR A 31 -6.25 7.61 -9.55
N ILE A 32 -5.63 8.31 -8.61
CA ILE A 32 -4.18 8.41 -8.54
C ILE A 32 -3.69 7.85 -7.22
N SER A 33 -2.68 7.01 -7.29
CA SER A 33 -2.00 6.41 -6.15
C SER A 33 -0.55 6.88 -6.12
N LEU A 34 -0.06 7.16 -4.94
CA LEU A 34 1.36 7.42 -4.73
C LEU A 34 2.08 6.09 -4.45
N ASP A 35 3.10 5.81 -5.26
CA ASP A 35 3.89 4.59 -5.23
C ASP A 35 5.29 4.81 -4.66
N ASP A 36 5.94 3.72 -4.20
CA ASP A 36 7.30 3.69 -3.63
C ASP A 36 7.50 4.69 -2.47
N PHE A 37 6.46 4.91 -1.64
CA PHE A 37 6.51 5.88 -0.56
C PHE A 37 7.54 5.50 0.51
N GLY A 38 8.37 6.48 0.87
CA GLY A 38 9.44 6.36 1.88
C GLY A 38 10.83 6.16 1.28
N THR A 39 10.96 6.06 -0.05
CA THR A 39 12.27 5.89 -0.72
C THR A 39 12.97 7.21 -1.00
N CYS A 40 12.24 8.32 -0.98
CA CYS A 40 12.75 9.66 -1.24
C CYS A 40 12.37 10.63 -0.10
N PHE A 41 12.92 11.82 -0.14
CA PHE A 41 12.59 12.90 0.80
C PHE A 41 11.33 13.68 0.36
N ALA A 42 10.24 13.00 -0.05
CA ALA A 42 9.02 13.71 -0.33
C ALA A 42 8.49 14.36 0.96
N THR A 43 8.24 15.63 0.87
CA THR A 43 7.66 16.36 1.99
C THR A 43 6.18 16.00 2.13
N LEU A 44 5.73 15.76 3.35
CA LEU A 44 4.31 15.52 3.69
C LEU A 44 3.37 16.58 3.11
N SER A 45 3.92 17.75 2.72
CA SER A 45 3.18 18.81 2.02
C SER A 45 2.57 18.36 0.70
N TYR A 46 3.21 17.42 -0.03
CA TYR A 46 2.65 16.89 -1.29
C TYR A 46 1.45 15.99 -1.07
N LEU A 47 1.50 15.13 -0.05
CA LEU A 47 0.37 14.30 0.30
C LEU A 47 -0.89 15.13 0.61
N ARG A 48 -0.69 16.32 1.20
CA ARG A 48 -1.78 17.23 1.53
C ARG A 48 -2.28 18.07 0.36
N SER A 49 -1.42 18.37 -0.62
CA SER A 49 -1.75 19.26 -1.75
C SER A 49 -2.44 18.56 -2.91
N PHE A 50 -2.47 17.23 -2.92
CA PHE A 50 -3.09 16.44 -3.96
C PHE A 50 -3.98 15.31 -3.40
N PRO A 51 -5.20 15.10 -3.94
CA PRO A 51 -6.12 14.07 -3.44
C PRO A 51 -5.73 12.67 -3.94
N PHE A 52 -4.65 12.11 -3.43
CA PHE A 52 -4.29 10.72 -3.69
C PHE A 52 -5.35 9.78 -3.13
N ARG A 53 -5.68 8.74 -3.88
CA ARG A 53 -6.63 7.72 -3.46
C ARG A 53 -5.97 6.64 -2.60
N LYS A 54 -4.70 6.33 -2.91
CA LYS A 54 -3.92 5.31 -2.22
C LYS A 54 -2.50 5.79 -1.94
N LEU A 55 -1.95 5.29 -0.87
CA LEU A 55 -0.55 5.43 -0.47
C LEU A 55 0.05 4.02 -0.39
N LYS A 56 1.04 3.73 -1.24
CA LYS A 56 1.71 2.43 -1.33
C LYS A 56 3.08 2.55 -0.69
N ILE A 57 3.33 1.79 0.37
CA ILE A 57 4.66 1.76 1.00
C ILE A 57 5.58 0.84 0.21
N ASP A 58 6.83 1.29 0.01
CA ASP A 58 7.84 0.50 -0.71
C ASP A 58 8.12 -0.84 -0.02
N ARG A 59 8.37 -1.83 -0.84
CA ARG A 59 8.64 -3.22 -0.43
C ARG A 59 9.82 -3.38 0.52
N SER A 60 10.84 -2.50 0.50
CA SER A 60 12.00 -2.60 1.37
C SER A 60 11.60 -2.56 2.84
N PHE A 61 10.66 -1.68 3.21
CA PHE A 61 10.17 -1.59 4.59
C PHE A 61 9.37 -2.82 5.01
N VAL A 62 8.60 -3.41 4.09
CA VAL A 62 7.74 -4.58 4.39
C VAL A 62 8.56 -5.86 4.47
N ARG A 63 9.55 -6.03 3.60
CA ARG A 63 10.42 -7.20 3.59
C ARG A 63 11.24 -7.31 4.86
N ASP A 64 11.74 -6.17 5.34
CA ASP A 64 12.68 -6.12 6.45
C ASP A 64 11.98 -6.09 7.84
N ILE A 65 10.63 -6.06 7.89
CA ILE A 65 9.85 -6.11 9.15
C ILE A 65 10.28 -7.22 10.12
N PRO A 66 10.51 -8.49 9.68
CA PRO A 66 10.84 -9.55 10.62
C PRO A 66 12.18 -9.36 11.33
N GLU A 67 13.09 -8.59 10.76
CA GLU A 67 14.47 -8.44 11.22
C GLU A 67 14.74 -7.07 11.88
N HIS A 68 13.90 -6.06 11.59
CA HIS A 68 14.12 -4.68 11.97
C HIS A 68 12.90 -4.05 12.65
N HIS A 69 13.01 -3.78 13.96
CA HIS A 69 11.93 -3.16 14.74
C HIS A 69 11.56 -1.74 14.28
N ASP A 70 12.51 -1.00 13.74
CA ASP A 70 12.29 0.33 13.16
C ASP A 70 11.38 0.28 11.93
N CYS A 71 11.50 -0.77 11.09
CA CYS A 71 10.59 -1.01 9.98
C CYS A 71 9.13 -1.18 10.44
N VAL A 72 8.90 -1.84 11.57
CA VAL A 72 7.55 -1.96 12.15
C VAL A 72 6.97 -0.59 12.48
N ALA A 73 7.77 0.28 13.09
CA ALA A 73 7.35 1.63 13.46
C ALA A 73 7.05 2.49 12.21
N ILE A 74 7.90 2.40 11.19
CA ILE A 74 7.71 3.12 9.91
C ILE A 74 6.43 2.64 9.23
N VAL A 75 6.26 1.33 9.05
CA VAL A 75 5.09 0.73 8.40
C VAL A 75 3.81 1.15 9.12
N LYS A 76 3.80 1.13 10.46
CA LYS A 76 2.66 1.60 11.25
C LYS A 76 2.38 3.08 11.05
N SER A 77 3.42 3.92 11.08
CA SER A 77 3.28 5.38 10.91
C SER A 77 2.71 5.75 9.54
N VAL A 78 3.10 5.03 8.48
CA VAL A 78 2.58 5.23 7.12
C VAL A 78 1.11 4.81 7.03
N ALA A 79 0.70 3.71 7.68
CA ALA A 79 -0.70 3.31 7.73
C ALA A 79 -1.58 4.34 8.46
N ASP A 80 -1.09 4.84 9.60
CA ASP A 80 -1.76 5.88 10.37
C ASP A 80 -1.87 7.18 9.56
N LEU A 81 -0.79 7.60 8.89
CA LEU A 81 -0.78 8.77 8.01
C LEU A 81 -1.80 8.66 6.87
N ALA A 82 -1.83 7.52 6.19
CA ALA A 82 -2.80 7.28 5.11
C ALA A 82 -4.24 7.41 5.63
N ARG A 83 -4.53 6.84 6.78
CA ARG A 83 -5.84 6.91 7.42
C ARG A 83 -6.24 8.34 7.75
N GLU A 84 -5.35 9.13 8.37
CA GLU A 84 -5.63 10.53 8.73
C GLU A 84 -5.84 11.42 7.50
N LEU A 85 -5.23 11.07 6.36
CA LEU A 85 -5.42 11.76 5.10
C LEU A 85 -6.56 11.18 4.23
N ASN A 86 -7.37 10.26 4.77
CA ASN A 86 -8.46 9.57 4.05
C ASN A 86 -8.00 8.83 2.79
N MET A 87 -6.76 8.34 2.78
CA MET A 87 -6.20 7.50 1.73
C MET A 87 -6.26 6.03 2.13
N ARG A 88 -6.35 5.13 1.15
CA ARG A 88 -6.15 3.70 1.40
C ARG A 88 -4.65 3.40 1.44
N SER A 89 -4.22 2.67 2.45
CA SER A 89 -2.85 2.19 2.56
C SER A 89 -2.66 0.83 1.88
N VAL A 90 -1.58 0.67 1.13
CA VAL A 90 -1.20 -0.58 0.45
C VAL A 90 0.21 -0.95 0.87
N ALA A 91 0.41 -2.17 1.33
CA ALA A 91 1.74 -2.71 1.63
C ALA A 91 2.23 -3.57 0.47
N GLU A 92 3.40 -3.24 -0.06
CA GLU A 92 4.04 -3.97 -1.14
C GLU A 92 5.10 -4.96 -0.65
N GLY A 93 5.39 -5.97 -1.47
CA GLY A 93 6.44 -6.93 -1.16
C GLY A 93 6.15 -7.86 0.02
N VAL A 94 4.88 -8.16 0.29
CA VAL A 94 4.51 -9.17 1.28
C VAL A 94 4.89 -10.55 0.75
N GLU A 95 5.94 -11.17 1.32
CA GLU A 95 6.49 -12.45 0.88
C GLU A 95 6.27 -13.57 1.89
N THR A 96 6.02 -13.24 3.17
CA THR A 96 5.88 -14.20 4.26
C THR A 96 4.58 -14.01 5.04
N ALA A 97 4.17 -15.05 5.77
CA ALA A 97 3.04 -14.95 6.70
C ALA A 97 3.32 -13.96 7.84
N ALA A 98 4.57 -13.86 8.29
CA ALA A 98 4.99 -12.93 9.33
C ALA A 98 4.85 -11.47 8.85
N SER A 99 5.33 -11.15 7.63
CA SER A 99 5.16 -9.82 7.03
C SER A 99 3.68 -9.48 6.87
N LEU A 100 2.85 -10.44 6.42
CA LEU A 100 1.40 -10.21 6.30
C LEU A 100 0.75 -9.93 7.66
N ALA A 101 1.10 -10.68 8.70
CA ALA A 101 0.58 -10.47 10.06
C ALA A 101 0.95 -9.06 10.58
N ALA A 102 2.21 -8.65 10.38
CA ALA A 102 2.68 -7.32 10.80
C ALA A 102 1.95 -6.19 10.06
N VAL A 103 1.78 -6.30 8.73
CA VAL A 103 1.05 -5.34 7.88
C VAL A 103 -0.42 -5.24 8.33
N ARG A 104 -1.08 -6.36 8.63
CA ARG A 104 -2.45 -6.38 9.16
C ARG A 104 -2.54 -5.68 10.52
N ASN A 105 -1.62 -5.99 11.44
CA ASN A 105 -1.57 -5.38 12.77
C ASN A 105 -1.29 -3.87 12.69
N ALA A 106 -0.55 -3.42 11.68
CA ALA A 106 -0.34 -2.00 11.40
C ALA A 106 -1.59 -1.29 10.82
N GLY A 107 -2.63 -2.04 10.41
CA GLY A 107 -3.90 -1.47 9.94
C GLY A 107 -3.94 -1.13 8.45
N TYR A 108 -3.13 -1.78 7.61
CA TYR A 108 -3.19 -1.59 6.16
C TYR A 108 -4.51 -2.08 5.57
N ASN A 109 -5.01 -1.37 4.56
CA ASN A 109 -6.24 -1.71 3.85
C ASN A 109 -6.03 -2.82 2.81
N GLU A 110 -4.86 -2.81 2.17
CA GLU A 110 -4.51 -3.72 1.08
C GLU A 110 -3.06 -4.20 1.25
N ALA A 111 -2.78 -5.40 0.72
CA ALA A 111 -1.45 -5.97 0.68
C ALA A 111 -1.23 -6.68 -0.65
N GLN A 112 -0.01 -6.56 -1.21
CA GLN A 112 0.40 -7.28 -2.41
C GLN A 112 1.81 -7.84 -2.26
N GLY A 113 2.07 -8.98 -2.92
CA GLY A 113 3.38 -9.61 -2.92
C GLY A 113 3.33 -11.09 -3.27
N PHE A 114 4.49 -11.70 -3.31
CA PHE A 114 4.65 -13.09 -3.73
C PHE A 114 4.08 -14.09 -2.72
N TYR A 115 3.80 -13.66 -1.51
CA TYR A 115 3.03 -14.48 -0.56
C TYR A 115 1.67 -14.87 -1.14
N PHE A 116 1.02 -14.00 -1.88
CA PHE A 116 -0.27 -14.27 -2.50
C PHE A 116 -0.09 -15.00 -3.84
N SER A 117 0.62 -14.38 -4.77
CA SER A 117 0.94 -14.97 -6.08
C SER A 117 2.06 -14.19 -6.74
N PRO A 118 3.00 -14.84 -7.42
CA PRO A 118 3.84 -14.16 -8.39
C PRO A 118 2.99 -13.72 -9.59
N PRO A 119 3.51 -12.84 -10.47
CA PRO A 119 2.85 -12.47 -11.72
C PRO A 119 2.50 -13.72 -12.54
N VAL A 120 1.27 -13.77 -13.04
CA VAL A 120 0.77 -14.92 -13.83
C VAL A 120 0.23 -14.45 -15.18
N ARG A 121 0.29 -15.33 -16.18
CA ARG A 121 -0.40 -15.10 -17.46
C ARG A 121 -1.92 -15.11 -17.24
N MET A 122 -2.68 -14.51 -18.16
CA MET A 122 -4.14 -14.40 -18.07
C MET A 122 -4.82 -15.76 -17.84
N SER A 123 -4.33 -16.83 -18.45
CA SER A 123 -4.84 -18.19 -18.25
C SER A 123 -4.68 -18.71 -16.80
N GLY A 124 -3.74 -18.17 -16.03
CA GLY A 124 -3.48 -18.55 -14.64
C GLY A 124 -4.28 -17.76 -13.61
N ILE A 125 -4.93 -16.66 -13.99
CA ILE A 125 -5.57 -15.73 -13.04
C ILE A 125 -6.59 -16.43 -12.15
N LYS A 126 -7.49 -17.25 -12.69
CA LYS A 126 -8.51 -17.95 -11.89
C LYS A 126 -7.89 -18.81 -10.79
N ARG A 127 -6.79 -19.50 -11.10
CA ARG A 127 -6.07 -20.33 -10.14
C ARG A 127 -5.38 -19.47 -9.07
N ALA A 128 -4.72 -18.38 -9.48
CA ALA A 128 -4.06 -17.45 -8.57
C ALA A 128 -5.05 -16.84 -7.59
N VAL A 129 -6.19 -16.34 -8.04
CA VAL A 129 -7.26 -15.78 -7.18
C VAL A 129 -7.73 -16.82 -6.15
N LYS A 130 -7.97 -18.07 -6.56
CA LYS A 130 -8.38 -19.13 -5.63
C LYS A 130 -7.29 -19.42 -4.57
N GLN A 131 -6.02 -19.43 -4.97
CA GLN A 131 -4.90 -19.62 -4.04
C GLN A 131 -4.73 -18.45 -3.08
N CYS A 132 -4.89 -17.21 -3.55
CA CYS A 132 -4.88 -16.02 -2.69
C CYS A 132 -5.96 -16.09 -1.61
N ALA A 133 -7.19 -16.44 -1.98
CA ALA A 133 -8.30 -16.56 -1.04
C ALA A 133 -8.02 -17.61 0.06
N LEU A 134 -7.44 -18.77 -0.31
CA LEU A 134 -7.09 -19.81 0.65
C LEU A 134 -5.98 -19.37 1.61
N ARG A 135 -4.95 -18.68 1.12
CA ARG A 135 -3.85 -18.16 1.96
C ARG A 135 -4.35 -17.08 2.93
N PHE A 136 -5.25 -16.23 2.48
CA PHE A 136 -5.84 -15.19 3.31
C PHE A 136 -6.67 -15.81 4.45
N ALA A 137 -7.51 -16.79 4.15
CA ALA A 137 -8.31 -17.49 5.14
C ALA A 137 -7.45 -18.24 6.19
N ALA A 138 -6.31 -18.80 5.79
CA ALA A 138 -5.39 -19.47 6.71
C ALA A 138 -4.78 -18.52 7.74
N VAL A 139 -4.50 -17.27 7.35
CA VAL A 139 -3.96 -16.24 8.26
C VAL A 139 -5.05 -15.75 9.22
N ASP A 140 -6.32 -15.65 8.77
CA ASP A 140 -7.44 -15.30 9.66
C ASP A 140 -7.66 -16.32 10.78
N ALA A 141 -7.48 -17.60 10.47
CA ALA A 141 -7.65 -18.68 11.44
C ALA A 141 -6.56 -18.71 12.53
N THR A 142 -5.41 -18.06 12.29
CA THR A 142 -4.27 -18.01 13.23
C THR A 142 -4.15 -16.68 13.98
N ALA A 143 -4.98 -15.69 13.65
CA ALA A 143 -4.99 -14.40 14.34
C ALA A 143 -5.63 -14.53 15.72
N PRO A 144 -4.98 -14.03 16.81
CA PRO A 144 -5.64 -13.94 18.10
C PRO A 144 -6.88 -13.06 17.97
N ALA A 145 -8.00 -13.48 18.56
CA ALA A 145 -9.27 -12.76 18.50
C ALA A 145 -9.09 -11.31 19.01
N GLY A 146 -8.84 -10.39 18.09
CA GLY A 146 -8.72 -8.97 18.36
C GLY A 146 -10.10 -8.40 18.68
N LYS A 147 -10.18 -7.61 19.76
CA LYS A 147 -11.38 -6.90 20.17
C LYS A 147 -11.97 -6.12 18.99
N PRO A 148 -13.30 -6.14 18.79
CA PRO A 148 -13.96 -5.35 17.80
C PRO A 148 -13.69 -3.85 18.04
N PRO A 149 -13.60 -3.02 16.99
CA PRO A 149 -13.44 -1.59 17.14
C PRO A 149 -14.64 -1.04 17.94
N LYS A 150 -14.36 -0.23 18.95
CA LYS A 150 -15.40 0.53 19.64
C LYS A 150 -16.01 1.49 18.63
N GLN A 151 -17.33 1.45 18.53
CA GLN A 151 -18.16 2.39 17.78
C GLN A 151 -17.96 3.82 18.29
#